data_5f29098abe2c1624650068da28aa7230
#
_entry.id   5f29098abe2c1624650068da28aa7230
#
_cell.length_a   1.000
_cell.length_b   1.000
_cell.length_c   1.000
_cell.angle_alpha   90.00
_cell.angle_beta   90.00
_cell.angle_gamma   90.00
#
_symmetry.space_group_name_H-M   'P 1'
#
loop_
_entity.id
_entity.type
_entity.pdbx_description
1 polymer ?
#
loop_
_entity_poly.entity_id
_entity_poly.type
_entity_poly.pdbx_seq_one_letter_code
_entity_poly.pdbx_strand_id
1 'polypeptide(L)'
;ISELVDRYDLIYVEDPLHEEDFSGFSDLTSQVGDRCLICGDDLFVTNVSRIVEGIEQGSANCVLIKPNQVGTLTDTFEAVHLAHSNGMDTVMSHRSGETTDATIAHLATAFQCIFLKTGVVGGERTAKLNELIRIEEQIA
;
A
#
# COMPACT_ATOMS: atom_id res chain seq x y z
N ILE A 1 -6.84 -8.51 16.34
CA ILE A 1 -6.11 -8.63 15.06
C ILE A 1 -4.93 -9.58 15.22
N SER A 2 -4.04 -9.42 16.21
CA SER A 2 -2.87 -10.30 16.41
C SER A 2 -3.22 -11.79 16.40
N GLU A 3 -4.28 -12.19 17.12
CA GLU A 3 -4.76 -13.58 17.12
C GLU A 3 -5.21 -14.08 15.72
N LEU A 4 -5.74 -13.19 14.88
CA LEU A 4 -6.14 -13.54 13.51
C LEU A 4 -4.92 -13.70 12.61
N VAL A 5 -3.91 -12.85 12.78
CA VAL A 5 -2.62 -12.99 12.07
C VAL A 5 -2.03 -14.37 12.36
N ASP A 6 -1.91 -14.74 13.63
CA ASP A 6 -1.32 -16.00 14.04
C ASP A 6 -2.17 -17.22 13.62
N ARG A 7 -3.50 -17.10 13.74
CA ARG A 7 -4.41 -18.22 13.44
C ARG A 7 -4.54 -18.55 11.96
N TYR A 8 -4.43 -17.54 11.10
CA TYR A 8 -4.69 -17.67 9.66
C TYR A 8 -3.46 -17.39 8.80
N ASP A 9 -2.29 -17.23 9.41
CA ASP A 9 -1.04 -16.90 8.74
C ASP A 9 -1.20 -15.68 7.81
N LEU A 10 -1.86 -14.61 8.31
CA LEU A 10 -2.08 -13.41 7.52
C LEU A 10 -0.76 -12.70 7.27
N ILE A 11 -0.49 -12.39 6.00
CA ILE A 11 0.72 -11.67 5.57
C ILE A 11 0.48 -10.19 5.34
N TYR A 12 -0.79 -9.75 5.33
CA TYR A 12 -1.18 -8.37 5.04
C TYR A 12 -2.50 -8.05 5.74
N VAL A 13 -2.54 -6.92 6.43
CA VAL A 13 -3.74 -6.35 7.05
C VAL A 13 -3.78 -4.85 6.77
N GLU A 14 -4.89 -4.37 6.23
CA GLU A 14 -5.08 -2.96 5.87
C GLU A 14 -6.06 -2.31 6.83
N ASP A 15 -5.72 -1.12 7.31
CA ASP A 15 -6.51 -0.27 8.20
C ASP A 15 -7.21 -1.05 9.34
N PRO A 16 -6.48 -1.78 10.17
CA PRO A 16 -7.08 -2.57 11.24
C PRO A 16 -7.73 -1.74 12.35
N LEU A 17 -7.41 -0.45 12.43
CA LEU A 17 -7.82 0.48 13.49
C LEU A 17 -8.31 1.80 12.87
N HIS A 18 -8.73 2.73 13.73
CA HIS A 18 -9.19 4.06 13.29
C HIS A 18 -8.03 4.87 12.67
N GLU A 19 -8.33 5.66 11.66
CA GLU A 19 -7.38 6.46 10.86
C GLU A 19 -6.55 7.49 11.63
N GLU A 20 -6.93 7.82 12.87
CA GLU A 20 -6.18 8.72 13.75
C GLU A 20 -5.47 7.96 14.90
N ASP A 21 -5.59 6.64 14.98
CA ASP A 21 -5.02 5.83 16.06
C ASP A 21 -3.60 5.35 15.76
N PHE A 22 -2.68 6.28 15.51
CA PHE A 22 -1.28 5.98 15.26
C PHE A 22 -0.64 5.12 16.35
N SER A 23 -1.01 5.36 17.62
CA SER A 23 -0.49 4.58 18.75
C SER A 23 -0.98 3.14 18.74
N GLY A 24 -2.26 2.90 18.46
CA GLY A 24 -2.81 1.55 18.34
C GLY A 24 -2.21 0.79 17.16
N PHE A 25 -1.98 1.46 16.03
CA PHE A 25 -1.23 0.90 14.92
C PHE A 25 0.21 0.53 15.31
N SER A 26 0.91 1.39 16.07
CA SER A 26 2.26 1.13 16.59
C SER A 26 2.29 -0.11 17.50
N ASP A 27 1.36 -0.21 18.43
CA ASP A 27 1.22 -1.36 19.30
C ASP A 27 1.01 -2.66 18.51
N LEU A 28 0.14 -2.63 17.49
CA LEU A 28 -0.12 -3.79 16.63
C LEU A 28 1.11 -4.14 15.80
N THR A 29 1.74 -3.16 15.16
CA THR A 29 2.94 -3.36 14.33
C THR A 29 4.09 -3.94 15.15
N SER A 30 4.27 -3.50 16.39
CA SER A 30 5.28 -4.07 17.29
C SER A 30 5.06 -5.55 17.61
N GLN A 31 3.80 -6.02 17.59
CA GLN A 31 3.44 -7.40 17.91
C GLN A 31 3.55 -8.36 16.72
N VAL A 32 3.23 -7.88 15.51
CA VAL A 32 3.09 -8.77 14.34
C VAL A 32 3.83 -8.31 13.10
N GLY A 33 4.49 -7.15 13.13
CA GLY A 33 5.12 -6.54 11.95
C GLY A 33 6.33 -7.31 11.41
N ASP A 34 6.87 -8.25 12.15
CA ASP A 34 7.93 -9.16 11.71
C ASP A 34 7.45 -10.25 10.74
N ARG A 35 6.13 -10.50 10.69
CA ARG A 35 5.51 -11.57 9.87
C ARG A 35 4.27 -11.13 9.09
N CYS A 36 3.78 -9.91 9.32
CA CYS A 36 2.59 -9.38 8.66
C CYS A 36 2.79 -7.90 8.31
N LEU A 37 2.45 -7.52 7.09
CA LEU A 37 2.39 -6.13 6.70
C LEU A 37 1.15 -5.47 7.31
N ILE A 38 1.36 -4.49 8.17
CA ILE A 38 0.33 -3.61 8.70
C ILE A 38 0.33 -2.37 7.81
N CYS A 39 -0.66 -2.28 6.96
CA CYS A 39 -0.74 -1.26 5.92
C CYS A 39 -1.72 -0.14 6.31
N GLY A 40 -1.24 1.10 6.29
CA GLY A 40 -2.09 2.27 6.44
C GLY A 40 -2.61 2.76 5.10
N ASP A 41 -3.94 2.78 4.93
CA ASP A 41 -4.66 3.43 3.83
C ASP A 41 -5.15 4.81 4.29
N ASP A 42 -6.24 4.85 5.05
CA ASP A 42 -6.81 6.10 5.57
C ASP A 42 -5.91 6.72 6.67
N LEU A 43 -5.08 5.91 7.34
CA LEU A 43 -4.05 6.38 8.25
C LEU A 43 -3.09 7.37 7.56
N PHE A 44 -2.67 7.10 6.32
CA PHE A 44 -1.66 7.87 5.60
C PHE A 44 -2.19 8.70 4.44
N VAL A 45 -3.26 8.27 3.77
CA VAL A 45 -3.86 8.92 2.59
C VAL A 45 -2.83 9.37 1.54
N THR A 46 -1.75 8.59 1.35
CA THR A 46 -0.61 8.91 0.48
C THR A 46 0.07 10.25 0.83
N ASN A 47 -0.15 10.80 2.02
CA ASN A 47 0.33 12.12 2.43
C ASN A 47 1.67 12.03 3.15
N VAL A 48 2.68 12.75 2.63
CA VAL A 48 4.06 12.75 3.16
C VAL A 48 4.10 13.10 4.65
N SER A 49 3.34 14.12 5.11
CA SER A 49 3.37 14.52 6.52
C SER A 49 2.80 13.44 7.45
N ARG A 50 1.75 12.72 7.02
CA ARG A 50 1.19 11.61 7.80
C ARG A 50 2.11 10.40 7.80
N ILE A 51 2.82 10.15 6.67
CA ILE A 51 3.84 9.09 6.60
C ILE A 51 5.01 9.41 7.55
N VAL A 52 5.47 10.66 7.61
CA VAL A 52 6.50 11.09 8.59
C VAL A 52 6.04 10.79 10.01
N GLU A 53 4.82 11.18 10.37
CA GLU A 53 4.25 10.90 11.69
C GLU A 53 4.21 9.39 11.99
N GLY A 54 3.79 8.59 11.01
CA GLY A 54 3.77 7.12 11.15
C GLY A 54 5.16 6.52 11.33
N ILE A 55 6.17 7.04 10.63
CA ILE A 55 7.57 6.64 10.79
C ILE A 55 8.06 6.98 12.20
N GLU A 56 7.84 8.19 12.67
CA GLU A 56 8.26 8.65 13.99
C GLU A 56 7.65 7.83 15.14
N GLN A 57 6.41 7.37 14.96
CA GLN A 57 5.68 6.56 15.93
C GLN A 57 5.84 5.05 15.74
N GLY A 58 6.43 4.60 14.61
CA GLY A 58 6.50 3.18 14.26
C GLY A 58 5.12 2.57 14.02
N SER A 59 4.18 3.35 13.48
CA SER A 59 2.75 2.98 13.43
C SER A 59 2.44 1.87 12.46
N ALA A 60 3.17 1.79 11.34
CA ALA A 60 2.94 0.77 10.31
C ALA A 60 4.25 0.42 9.62
N ASN A 61 4.29 -0.72 8.93
CA ASN A 61 5.42 -1.14 8.12
C ASN A 61 5.10 -1.17 6.62
N CYS A 62 3.90 -0.70 6.24
CA CYS A 62 3.45 -0.61 4.86
C CYS A 62 2.54 0.59 4.64
N VAL A 63 2.62 1.22 3.45
CA VAL A 63 1.81 2.37 3.04
C VAL A 63 1.00 2.01 1.80
N LEU A 64 -0.30 2.26 1.81
CA LEU A 64 -1.13 2.19 0.61
C LEU A 64 -0.99 3.47 -0.21
N ILE A 65 -0.64 3.31 -1.47
CA ILE A 65 -0.36 4.41 -2.40
C ILE A 65 -1.50 4.56 -3.40
N LYS A 66 -2.12 5.73 -3.41
CA LYS A 66 -3.17 6.11 -4.36
C LYS A 66 -2.77 7.44 -5.04
N PRO A 67 -2.21 7.41 -6.26
CA PRO A 67 -1.69 8.63 -6.91
C PRO A 67 -2.67 9.79 -6.98
N ASN A 68 -3.97 9.50 -7.11
CA ASN A 68 -5.00 10.52 -7.18
C ASN A 68 -5.40 11.16 -5.82
N GLN A 69 -4.88 10.67 -4.70
CA GLN A 69 -5.04 11.35 -3.39
C GLN A 69 -4.15 12.59 -3.29
N VAL A 70 -2.96 12.54 -3.91
CA VAL A 70 -2.00 13.67 -3.92
C VAL A 70 -1.98 14.42 -5.25
N GLY A 71 -2.43 13.79 -6.34
CA GLY A 71 -2.76 14.43 -7.61
C GLY A 71 -1.62 14.56 -8.61
N THR A 72 -0.35 14.34 -8.23
CA THR A 72 0.80 14.35 -9.14
C THR A 72 1.65 13.10 -8.98
N LEU A 73 2.38 12.72 -10.04
CA LEU A 73 3.35 11.63 -9.97
C LEU A 73 4.56 12.00 -9.10
N THR A 74 4.93 13.28 -9.06
CA THR A 74 6.02 13.77 -8.23
C THR A 74 5.70 13.54 -6.74
N ASP A 75 4.54 14.01 -6.28
CA ASP A 75 4.13 13.85 -4.89
C ASP A 75 3.92 12.36 -4.52
N THR A 76 3.41 11.57 -5.48
CA THR A 76 3.29 10.12 -5.32
C THR A 76 4.67 9.47 -5.12
N PHE A 77 5.65 9.86 -5.96
CA PHE A 77 7.00 9.34 -5.86
C PHE A 77 7.67 9.75 -4.54
N GLU A 78 7.46 11.00 -4.09
CA GLU A 78 7.98 11.46 -2.79
C GLU A 78 7.43 10.62 -1.63
N ALA A 79 6.13 10.32 -1.62
CA ALA A 79 5.52 9.45 -0.61
C ALA A 79 6.11 8.03 -0.62
N VAL A 80 6.26 7.42 -1.82
CA VAL A 80 6.88 6.10 -1.97
C VAL A 80 8.34 6.11 -1.55
N HIS A 81 9.10 7.10 -2.02
CA HIS A 81 10.52 7.22 -1.69
C HIS A 81 10.76 7.41 -0.18
N LEU A 82 9.92 8.22 0.47
CA LEU A 82 9.97 8.40 1.91
C LEU A 82 9.71 7.08 2.66
N ALA A 83 8.67 6.35 2.28
CA ALA A 83 8.34 5.06 2.88
C ALA A 83 9.50 4.06 2.73
N HIS A 84 9.99 3.84 1.51
CA HIS A 84 11.09 2.91 1.24
C HIS A 84 12.40 3.31 1.94
N SER A 85 12.73 4.61 1.99
CA SER A 85 13.93 5.10 2.68
C SER A 85 13.91 4.86 4.18
N ASN A 86 12.74 4.59 4.75
CA ASN A 86 12.53 4.28 6.17
C ASN A 86 12.13 2.82 6.43
N GLY A 87 12.35 1.93 5.44
CA GLY A 87 12.14 0.50 5.60
C GLY A 87 10.68 0.06 5.61
N MET A 88 9.76 0.91 5.12
CA MET A 88 8.36 0.54 4.92
C MET A 88 8.14 0.04 3.50
N ASP A 89 7.32 -0.98 3.34
CA ASP A 89 6.84 -1.42 2.03
C ASP A 89 5.72 -0.51 1.50
N THR A 90 5.41 -0.63 0.21
CA THR A 90 4.31 0.09 -0.42
C THR A 90 3.42 -0.83 -1.23
N VAL A 91 2.12 -0.51 -1.28
CA VAL A 91 1.12 -1.18 -2.10
C VAL A 91 0.46 -0.16 -3.00
N MET A 92 0.58 -0.32 -4.32
CA MET A 92 -0.13 0.54 -5.27
C MET A 92 -1.60 0.14 -5.34
N SER A 93 -2.52 1.09 -5.25
CA SER A 93 -3.94 0.79 -5.15
C SER A 93 -4.80 1.51 -6.19
N HIS A 94 -5.84 0.78 -6.62
CA HIS A 94 -6.98 1.34 -7.32
C HIS A 94 -7.89 2.16 -6.38
N ARG A 95 -8.97 2.71 -6.92
CA ARG A 95 -10.09 3.30 -6.16
C ARG A 95 -11.37 2.47 -6.37
N SER A 96 -12.41 2.76 -5.56
CA SER A 96 -13.73 2.12 -5.71
C SER A 96 -14.37 2.42 -7.07
N GLY A 97 -14.25 3.65 -7.57
CA GLY A 97 -14.62 4.04 -8.94
C GLY A 97 -13.40 3.92 -9.86
N GLU A 98 -13.43 2.96 -10.79
CA GLU A 98 -12.33 2.63 -11.69
C GLU A 98 -12.74 2.60 -13.15
N THR A 99 -11.74 2.73 -14.04
CA THR A 99 -11.83 2.55 -15.48
C THR A 99 -10.92 1.40 -15.93
N THR A 100 -10.90 1.12 -17.23
CA THR A 100 -9.96 0.14 -17.80
C THR A 100 -8.53 0.68 -17.98
N ASP A 101 -8.23 1.92 -17.54
CA ASP A 101 -6.87 2.44 -17.50
C ASP A 101 -5.98 1.57 -16.60
N ALA A 102 -4.80 1.24 -17.08
CA ALA A 102 -3.87 0.32 -16.42
C ALA A 102 -2.61 1.01 -15.89
N THR A 103 -2.57 2.34 -15.87
CA THR A 103 -1.40 3.13 -15.46
C THR A 103 -0.85 2.71 -14.10
N ILE A 104 -1.72 2.35 -13.13
CA ILE A 104 -1.26 1.93 -11.80
C ILE A 104 -0.44 0.63 -11.82
N ALA A 105 -0.58 -0.24 -12.82
CA ALA A 105 0.27 -1.42 -12.98
C ALA A 105 1.72 -1.03 -13.32
N HIS A 106 1.88 -0.06 -14.23
CA HIS A 106 3.19 0.50 -14.56
C HIS A 106 3.81 1.23 -13.37
N LEU A 107 3.02 2.02 -12.63
CA LEU A 107 3.50 2.74 -11.44
C LEU A 107 3.90 1.76 -10.33
N ALA A 108 3.12 0.69 -10.10
CA ALA A 108 3.47 -0.34 -9.13
C ALA A 108 4.84 -0.96 -9.42
N THR A 109 5.09 -1.30 -10.69
CA THR A 109 6.36 -1.87 -11.13
C THR A 109 7.50 -0.82 -11.05
N ALA A 110 7.27 0.38 -11.57
CA ALA A 110 8.30 1.44 -11.62
C ALA A 110 8.72 1.90 -10.22
N PHE A 111 7.80 1.94 -9.27
CA PHE A 111 8.05 2.35 -7.90
C PHE A 111 8.39 1.17 -6.97
N GLN A 112 8.49 -0.04 -7.52
CA GLN A 112 8.86 -1.24 -6.77
C GLN A 112 7.91 -1.52 -5.59
N CYS A 113 6.61 -1.27 -5.80
CA CYS A 113 5.60 -1.63 -4.80
C CYS A 113 5.54 -3.17 -4.66
N ILE A 114 5.45 -3.66 -3.41
CA ILE A 114 5.44 -5.11 -3.15
C ILE A 114 4.15 -5.78 -3.66
N PHE A 115 3.03 -5.04 -3.65
CA PHE A 115 1.74 -5.51 -4.15
C PHE A 115 1.03 -4.46 -5.02
N LEU A 116 0.10 -4.95 -5.86
CA LEU A 116 -0.92 -4.16 -6.52
C LEU A 116 -2.31 -4.57 -5.99
N LYS A 117 -3.04 -3.65 -5.38
CA LYS A 117 -4.42 -3.81 -4.93
C LYS A 117 -5.37 -3.35 -6.03
N THR A 118 -6.08 -4.27 -6.70
CA THR A 118 -6.95 -3.92 -7.84
C THR A 118 -8.29 -4.65 -7.88
N GLY A 119 -8.49 -5.72 -7.10
CA GLY A 119 -9.62 -6.63 -7.24
C GLY A 119 -9.49 -7.52 -8.48
N VAL A 120 -10.39 -8.49 -8.64
CA VAL A 120 -10.29 -9.54 -9.66
C VAL A 120 -11.56 -9.71 -10.51
N VAL A 121 -12.63 -8.96 -10.21
CA VAL A 121 -13.92 -9.04 -10.90
C VAL A 121 -14.23 -7.72 -11.59
N GLY A 122 -14.57 -7.79 -12.87
CA GLY A 122 -14.84 -6.62 -13.72
C GLY A 122 -13.67 -6.28 -14.64
N GLY A 123 -14.00 -5.77 -15.83
CA GLY A 123 -12.98 -5.42 -16.85
C GLY A 123 -12.02 -4.33 -16.38
N GLU A 124 -12.53 -3.39 -15.59
CA GLU A 124 -11.76 -2.30 -14.98
C GLU A 124 -10.72 -2.80 -13.96
N ARG A 125 -10.95 -3.97 -13.37
CA ARG A 125 -10.03 -4.63 -12.42
C ARG A 125 -9.03 -5.50 -13.16
N THR A 126 -9.51 -6.40 -14.03
CA THR A 126 -8.65 -7.33 -14.78
C THR A 126 -7.73 -6.64 -15.77
N ALA A 127 -8.05 -5.42 -16.24
CA ALA A 127 -7.17 -4.62 -17.07
C ALA A 127 -5.77 -4.43 -16.44
N LYS A 128 -5.72 -4.14 -15.13
CA LYS A 128 -4.46 -3.95 -14.39
C LYS A 128 -3.69 -5.24 -14.22
N LEU A 129 -4.38 -6.35 -13.97
CA LEU A 129 -3.75 -7.68 -13.85
C LEU A 129 -3.17 -8.14 -15.18
N ASN A 130 -3.93 -7.97 -16.27
CA ASN A 130 -3.44 -8.27 -17.62
C ASN A 130 -2.24 -7.40 -18.00
N GLU A 131 -2.20 -6.15 -17.54
CA GLU A 131 -1.06 -5.28 -17.80
C GLU A 131 0.19 -5.70 -17.04
N LEU A 132 0.06 -6.18 -15.79
CA LEU A 132 1.20 -6.77 -15.08
C LEU A 132 1.79 -7.97 -15.82
N ILE A 133 0.95 -8.84 -16.39
CA ILE A 133 1.40 -9.98 -17.21
C ILE A 133 2.18 -9.48 -18.44
N ARG A 134 1.67 -8.44 -19.13
CA ARG A 134 2.40 -7.85 -20.28
C ARG A 134 3.73 -7.23 -19.90
N ILE A 135 3.79 -6.56 -18.73
CA ILE A 135 5.03 -6.00 -18.20
C ILE A 135 6.03 -7.14 -17.92
N GLU A 136 5.59 -8.19 -17.23
CA GLU A 136 6.41 -9.35 -16.94
C GLU A 136 7.00 -9.97 -18.23
N GLU A 137 6.18 -10.17 -19.28
CA GLU A 137 6.63 -10.69 -20.58
C GLU A 137 7.66 -9.79 -21.29
N GLN A 138 7.70 -8.48 -20.96
CA GLN A 138 8.64 -7.52 -21.56
C GLN A 138 9.98 -7.44 -20.84
N ILE A 139 10.01 -7.76 -19.54
CA ILE A 139 11.21 -7.62 -18.72
C ILE A 139 11.88 -8.95 -18.36
N ALA A 140 11.19 -10.08 -18.64
CA ALA A 140 11.73 -11.43 -18.45
C ALA A 140 12.65 -11.81 -19.60
#